data_b7f946e7b01afe45ca3ed6c2e3dad4b1
#
_entry.id   b7f946e7b01afe45ca3ed6c2e3dad4b1
#
_cell.length_a   1.000
_cell.length_b   1.000
_cell.length_c   1.000
_cell.angle_alpha   90.00
_cell.angle_beta   90.00
_cell.angle_gamma   90.00
#
_symmetry.space_group_name_H-M   'P 1'
#
loop_
_entity.id
_entity.type
_entity.pdbx_description
1 polymer ?
#
loop_
_entity_poly.entity_id
_entity_poly.type
_entity_poly.pdbx_seq_one_letter_code
_entity_poly.pdbx_strand_id
1 'polypeptide(L)'
;MRQQTRAKLAMTAATLVVVWLSAASADAQQGATDGEWRSYAADTFSTKYAPLDHITADNFGDLEVAWRWRTADTHLVYEDEQGASLVAAATLFDLLEAAEPDRWVTRPRTGRLVATPLMVDGVLYLSTPLYQAAAIDARTGETRWVHDPKTYEAGTPAPAPWTHRGVAYWENAGQARIVWGTGDGYLVAVDAKTGLPAAEFGNNGRVDLT
;
A
#
# COMPACT_ATOMS: atom_id res chain seq x y z
N MET A 1 62.51 -17.45 -26.02
CA MET A 1 61.17 -18.06 -26.16
C MET A 1 60.31 -18.07 -24.86
N ARG A 2 60.87 -18.33 -23.66
CA ARG A 2 60.04 -18.43 -22.42
C ARG A 2 59.48 -17.09 -21.91
N GLN A 3 60.06 -15.94 -22.18
CA GLN A 3 59.57 -14.63 -21.73
C GLN A 3 58.36 -14.11 -22.54
N GLN A 4 58.31 -14.39 -23.83
CA GLN A 4 57.20 -13.95 -24.69
C GLN A 4 55.90 -14.72 -24.41
N THR A 5 56.00 -15.98 -23.96
CA THR A 5 54.86 -16.81 -23.61
C THR A 5 54.19 -16.34 -22.30
N ARG A 6 54.99 -15.88 -21.32
CA ARG A 6 54.48 -15.33 -20.05
C ARG A 6 53.77 -14.01 -20.23
N ALA A 7 54.26 -13.14 -21.10
CA ALA A 7 53.62 -11.85 -21.39
C ALA A 7 52.26 -12.03 -22.10
N LYS A 8 52.14 -12.99 -23.00
CA LYS A 8 50.87 -13.30 -23.69
C LYS A 8 49.82 -13.91 -22.74
N LEU A 9 50.24 -14.79 -21.81
CA LEU A 9 49.33 -15.35 -20.81
C LEU A 9 48.83 -14.29 -19.79
N ALA A 10 49.68 -13.35 -19.39
CA ALA A 10 49.30 -12.28 -18.48
C ALA A 10 48.31 -11.30 -19.14
N MET A 11 48.47 -10.98 -20.42
CA MET A 11 47.54 -10.15 -21.15
C MET A 11 46.16 -10.79 -21.35
N THR A 12 46.14 -12.12 -21.63
CA THR A 12 44.88 -12.84 -21.82
C THR A 12 44.09 -12.96 -20.50
N ALA A 13 44.77 -13.14 -19.37
CA ALA A 13 44.16 -13.18 -18.05
C ALA A 13 43.62 -11.79 -17.62
N ALA A 14 44.32 -10.70 -17.92
CA ALA A 14 43.86 -9.35 -17.63
C ALA A 14 42.60 -8.95 -18.45
N THR A 15 42.53 -9.37 -19.72
CA THR A 15 41.38 -9.09 -20.59
C THR A 15 40.15 -9.89 -20.15
N LEU A 16 40.32 -11.13 -19.69
CA LEU A 16 39.22 -11.95 -19.16
C LEU A 16 38.67 -11.37 -17.82
N VAL A 17 39.52 -10.85 -16.96
CA VAL A 17 39.06 -10.23 -15.69
C VAL A 17 38.32 -8.92 -15.95
N VAL A 18 38.74 -8.12 -16.93
CA VAL A 18 38.03 -6.89 -17.31
C VAL A 18 36.65 -7.17 -17.92
N VAL A 19 36.51 -8.22 -18.71
CA VAL A 19 35.23 -8.64 -19.31
C VAL A 19 34.27 -9.17 -18.22
N TRP A 20 34.80 -9.86 -17.20
CA TRP A 20 33.96 -10.30 -16.07
C TRP A 20 33.53 -9.17 -15.13
N LEU A 21 34.32 -8.13 -14.95
CA LEU A 21 33.96 -6.95 -14.16
C LEU A 21 32.96 -6.03 -14.87
N SER A 22 32.90 -6.05 -16.19
CA SER A 22 31.90 -5.28 -16.95
C SER A 22 30.55 -5.98 -17.10
N ALA A 23 30.46 -7.29 -16.82
CA ALA A 23 29.17 -8.02 -16.82
C ALA A 23 28.38 -7.90 -15.51
N ALA A 24 29.00 -7.36 -14.44
CA ALA A 24 28.35 -7.21 -13.13
C ALA A 24 27.60 -5.88 -12.95
N SER A 25 27.56 -5.01 -13.96
CA SER A 25 26.96 -3.67 -13.84
C SER A 25 25.62 -3.51 -14.57
N ALA A 26 25.01 -4.60 -15.04
CA ALA A 26 23.73 -4.52 -15.76
C ALA A 26 22.48 -4.63 -14.85
N ASP A 27 22.67 -4.93 -13.56
CA ASP A 27 21.55 -5.09 -12.61
C ASP A 27 21.21 -3.82 -11.81
N ALA A 28 21.69 -2.66 -12.23
CA ALA A 28 21.55 -1.42 -11.44
C ALA A 28 20.20 -0.71 -11.56
N GLN A 29 19.25 -1.24 -12.33
CA GLN A 29 17.91 -0.64 -12.46
C GLN A 29 16.85 -1.73 -12.27
N GLN A 30 16.77 -2.25 -11.03
CA GLN A 30 15.68 -3.10 -10.62
C GLN A 30 14.48 -2.21 -10.28
N GLY A 31 13.60 -2.02 -11.22
CA GLY A 31 12.29 -1.42 -10.98
C GLY A 31 11.29 -2.45 -10.46
N ALA A 32 10.05 -2.03 -10.33
CA ALA A 32 8.93 -2.93 -10.06
C ALA A 32 8.85 -3.98 -11.18
N THR A 33 8.84 -5.26 -10.82
CA THR A 33 8.77 -6.37 -11.77
C THR A 33 7.35 -6.54 -12.29
N ASP A 34 7.18 -6.80 -13.58
CA ASP A 34 5.91 -7.17 -14.21
C ASP A 34 4.73 -6.20 -13.95
N GLY A 35 5.01 -4.91 -13.75
CA GLY A 35 3.99 -3.91 -13.44
C GLY A 35 3.49 -3.95 -11.98
N GLU A 36 4.10 -4.78 -11.15
CA GLU A 36 3.84 -4.84 -9.72
C GLU A 36 4.36 -3.57 -9.02
N TRP A 37 3.73 -3.21 -7.90
CA TRP A 37 4.16 -2.11 -7.04
C TRP A 37 4.01 -2.53 -5.58
N ARG A 38 4.86 -3.49 -5.16
CA ARG A 38 4.74 -4.19 -3.88
C ARG A 38 5.17 -3.38 -2.66
N SER A 39 5.83 -2.25 -2.87
CA SER A 39 6.27 -1.35 -1.80
C SER A 39 6.02 0.11 -2.16
N TYR A 40 6.04 0.99 -1.16
CA TYR A 40 5.73 2.42 -1.31
C TYR A 40 6.41 3.11 -2.50
N ALA A 41 7.63 2.74 -2.81
CA ALA A 41 8.41 3.36 -3.87
C ALA A 41 8.83 2.34 -4.95
N ALA A 42 7.97 1.41 -5.32
CA ALA A 42 8.11 0.32 -6.28
C ALA A 42 8.89 -0.88 -5.73
N ASP A 43 10.08 -0.66 -5.25
CA ASP A 43 10.99 -1.69 -4.76
C ASP A 43 11.70 -1.27 -3.46
N THR A 44 12.55 -2.16 -2.92
CA THR A 44 13.31 -1.92 -1.69
C THR A 44 14.38 -0.84 -1.83
N PHE A 45 14.76 -0.48 -3.06
CA PHE A 45 15.71 0.59 -3.37
C PHE A 45 15.03 1.94 -3.60
N SER A 46 13.70 1.99 -3.54
CA SER A 46 12.90 3.20 -3.75
C SER A 46 13.13 3.82 -5.14
N THR A 47 13.25 3.00 -6.16
CA THR A 47 13.56 3.45 -7.54
C THR A 47 12.42 4.26 -8.16
N LYS A 48 11.18 4.07 -7.71
CA LYS A 48 9.96 4.68 -8.28
C LYS A 48 9.82 4.42 -9.77
N TYR A 49 10.30 3.27 -10.20
CA TYR A 49 10.35 2.90 -11.61
C TYR A 49 9.65 1.55 -11.84
N ALA A 50 8.88 1.47 -12.91
CA ALA A 50 8.35 0.23 -13.46
C ALA A 50 8.74 0.18 -14.95
N PRO A 51 9.31 -0.93 -15.44
CA PRO A 51 9.76 -1.06 -16.82
C PRO A 51 8.57 -1.31 -17.77
N LEU A 52 7.57 -0.43 -17.73
CA LEU A 52 6.39 -0.49 -18.58
C LEU A 52 6.56 0.51 -19.73
N ASP A 53 6.36 0.07 -20.96
CA ASP A 53 6.53 0.83 -22.19
C ASP A 53 5.25 0.98 -23.02
N HIS A 54 4.09 0.56 -22.48
CA HIS A 54 2.81 0.61 -23.17
C HIS A 54 2.32 2.05 -23.43
N ILE A 55 2.70 3.01 -22.60
CA ILE A 55 2.37 4.41 -22.76
C ILE A 55 3.56 5.12 -23.38
N THR A 56 3.36 5.68 -24.56
CA THR A 56 4.37 6.38 -25.35
C THR A 56 3.93 7.82 -25.64
N ALA A 57 4.84 8.65 -26.18
CA ALA A 57 4.49 10.00 -26.62
C ALA A 57 3.38 9.99 -27.70
N ASP A 58 3.33 8.94 -28.51
CA ASP A 58 2.40 8.86 -29.64
C ASP A 58 0.96 8.48 -29.19
N ASN A 59 0.79 7.73 -28.10
CA ASN A 59 -0.52 7.28 -27.61
C ASN A 59 -0.96 7.92 -26.30
N PHE A 60 -0.14 8.82 -25.71
CA PHE A 60 -0.49 9.49 -24.46
C PHE A 60 -1.80 10.31 -24.58
N GLY A 61 -2.05 10.90 -25.75
CA GLY A 61 -3.28 11.68 -26.02
C GLY A 61 -4.55 10.85 -26.06
N ASP A 62 -4.45 9.52 -26.23
CA ASP A 62 -5.58 8.60 -26.36
C ASP A 62 -5.99 7.97 -25.02
N LEU A 63 -5.32 8.37 -23.92
CA LEU A 63 -5.62 7.83 -22.59
C LEU A 63 -6.99 8.28 -22.11
N GLU A 64 -7.79 7.32 -21.67
CA GLU A 64 -9.11 7.54 -21.08
C GLU A 64 -9.14 7.04 -19.62
N VAL A 65 -10.08 7.59 -18.83
CA VAL A 65 -10.32 7.13 -17.47
C VAL A 65 -11.06 5.79 -17.53
N ALA A 66 -10.37 4.69 -17.21
CA ALA A 66 -10.93 3.35 -17.21
C ALA A 66 -12.03 3.19 -16.15
N TRP A 67 -11.80 3.70 -14.95
CA TRP A 67 -12.75 3.66 -13.84
C TRP A 67 -12.45 4.72 -12.77
N ARG A 68 -13.38 4.94 -11.87
CA ARG A 68 -13.24 5.82 -10.69
C ARG A 68 -13.69 5.07 -9.45
N TRP A 69 -12.85 5.03 -8.44
CA TRP A 69 -13.21 4.46 -7.15
C TRP A 69 -13.54 5.57 -6.14
N ARG A 70 -14.63 5.38 -5.41
CA ARG A 70 -14.97 6.23 -4.27
C ARG A 70 -14.45 5.60 -3.01
N THR A 71 -13.82 6.39 -2.13
CA THR A 71 -13.23 5.87 -0.90
C THR A 71 -14.30 5.23 -0.01
N ALA A 72 -13.90 4.18 0.68
CA ALA A 72 -14.77 3.48 1.64
C ALA A 72 -15.27 4.41 2.77
N ASP A 73 -14.53 5.47 3.09
CA ASP A 73 -14.92 6.47 4.08
C ASP A 73 -16.28 7.13 3.79
N THR A 74 -16.68 7.16 2.52
CA THR A 74 -18.00 7.71 2.12
C THR A 74 -19.16 6.74 2.36
N HIS A 75 -18.86 5.50 2.72
CA HIS A 75 -19.82 4.42 2.91
C HIS A 75 -19.71 3.79 4.30
N LEU A 76 -19.22 4.53 5.29
CA LEU A 76 -19.21 4.04 6.66
C LEU A 76 -20.63 3.74 7.09
N VAL A 77 -20.82 2.48 7.47
CA VAL A 77 -22.07 1.95 7.96
C VAL A 77 -22.00 1.96 9.46
N TYR A 78 -22.93 2.64 10.09
CA TYR A 78 -23.20 2.54 11.51
C TYR A 78 -24.46 1.68 11.69
N GLU A 79 -24.38 0.63 12.48
CA GLU A 79 -25.54 -0.12 12.91
C GLU A 79 -26.05 0.52 14.19
N ASP A 80 -27.30 0.99 14.18
CA ASP A 80 -27.98 1.42 15.37
C ASP A 80 -28.30 0.21 16.28
N GLU A 81 -28.81 0.46 17.49
CA GLU A 81 -29.16 -0.56 18.45
C GLU A 81 -30.24 -1.55 17.93
N GLN A 82 -30.92 -1.22 16.84
CA GLN A 82 -31.94 -2.02 16.19
C GLN A 82 -31.40 -2.80 15.00
N GLY A 83 -30.06 -2.68 14.70
CA GLY A 83 -29.43 -3.33 13.56
C GLY A 83 -29.80 -2.71 12.21
N ALA A 84 -30.37 -1.50 12.22
CA ALA A 84 -30.64 -0.74 11.00
C ALA A 84 -29.44 0.11 10.65
N SER A 85 -28.96 -0.04 9.44
CA SER A 85 -27.72 0.57 9.03
C SER A 85 -27.94 1.65 7.99
N LEU A 86 -27.00 2.55 7.94
CA LEU A 86 -26.51 3.35 6.82
C LEU A 86 -26.58 4.84 7.05
N VAL A 87 -25.40 5.34 7.28
CA VAL A 87 -25.25 6.76 7.32
C VAL A 87 -24.01 7.16 6.56
N ALA A 88 -24.11 8.15 5.69
CA ALA A 88 -22.93 8.79 5.11
C ALA A 88 -21.96 9.18 6.23
N ALA A 89 -20.65 9.12 5.98
CA ALA A 89 -19.61 9.39 6.97
C ALA A 89 -19.86 10.67 7.78
N ALA A 90 -20.44 11.71 7.16
CA ALA A 90 -20.82 12.95 7.83
C ALA A 90 -21.84 12.72 8.96
N THR A 91 -22.78 11.82 8.77
CA THR A 91 -23.85 11.54 9.75
C THR A 91 -23.36 10.60 10.85
N LEU A 92 -22.43 9.70 10.57
CA LEU A 92 -21.75 8.91 11.60
C LEU A 92 -21.10 9.84 12.63
N PHE A 93 -20.36 10.85 12.15
CA PHE A 93 -19.74 11.82 13.06
C PHE A 93 -20.73 12.69 13.81
N ASP A 94 -21.88 13.05 13.21
CA ASP A 94 -22.96 13.72 13.90
C ASP A 94 -23.49 12.89 15.08
N LEU A 95 -23.64 11.58 14.88
CA LEU A 95 -24.11 10.66 15.93
C LEU A 95 -23.06 10.46 17.03
N LEU A 96 -21.78 10.28 16.64
CA LEU A 96 -20.69 10.13 17.61
C LEU A 96 -20.48 11.40 18.44
N GLU A 97 -20.59 12.59 17.83
CA GLU A 97 -20.50 13.87 18.51
C GLU A 97 -21.70 14.11 19.47
N ALA A 98 -22.89 13.69 19.06
CA ALA A 98 -24.08 13.77 19.91
C ALA A 98 -24.02 12.82 21.11
N ALA A 99 -23.43 11.64 20.94
CA ALA A 99 -23.26 10.67 22.02
C ALA A 99 -22.16 11.08 23.03
N GLU A 100 -21.06 11.67 22.54
CA GLU A 100 -19.90 12.07 23.35
C GLU A 100 -19.39 13.45 22.89
N PRO A 101 -20.08 14.56 23.26
CA PRO A 101 -19.77 15.90 22.74
C PRO A 101 -18.35 16.39 23.03
N ASP A 102 -17.78 16.00 24.16
CA ASP A 102 -16.48 16.46 24.63
C ASP A 102 -15.31 15.62 24.07
N ARG A 103 -15.59 14.53 23.37
CA ARG A 103 -14.56 13.63 22.80
C ARG A 103 -13.83 14.24 21.62
N TRP A 104 -14.46 15.14 20.89
CA TRP A 104 -13.96 15.70 19.67
C TRP A 104 -13.55 17.17 19.84
N VAL A 105 -12.27 17.42 19.91
CA VAL A 105 -11.74 18.80 19.90
C VAL A 105 -12.05 19.50 18.56
N THR A 106 -12.07 18.72 17.50
CA THR A 106 -12.51 19.17 16.17
C THR A 106 -13.21 18.01 15.47
N ARG A 107 -14.36 18.30 14.87
CA ARG A 107 -15.11 17.33 14.11
C ARG A 107 -14.22 16.68 13.04
N PRO A 108 -14.11 15.35 12.99
CA PRO A 108 -13.31 14.69 11.99
C PRO A 108 -13.87 15.00 10.60
N ARG A 109 -13.05 15.63 9.80
CA ARG A 109 -13.33 15.76 8.38
C ARG A 109 -12.49 14.71 7.68
N THR A 110 -13.12 13.92 6.80
CA THR A 110 -12.38 13.03 5.92
C THR A 110 -11.29 13.85 5.23
N GLY A 111 -10.05 13.54 5.54
CA GLY A 111 -8.90 14.21 4.96
C GLY A 111 -8.80 13.94 3.46
N ARG A 112 -7.77 14.49 2.85
CA ARG A 112 -7.44 14.19 1.46
C ARG A 112 -6.92 12.75 1.38
N LEU A 113 -7.37 12.00 0.39
CA LEU A 113 -6.76 10.72 0.05
C LEU A 113 -5.34 10.97 -0.49
N VAL A 114 -4.33 10.65 0.30
CA VAL A 114 -2.91 10.86 -0.01
C VAL A 114 -2.11 9.54 0.03
N ALA A 115 -2.81 8.42 0.19
CA ALA A 115 -2.19 7.11 0.20
C ALA A 115 -1.61 6.77 -1.18
N THR A 116 -0.42 6.18 -1.19
CA THR A 116 0.14 5.54 -2.38
C THR A 116 -0.37 4.11 -2.44
N PRO A 117 -1.14 3.72 -3.47
CA PRO A 117 -1.59 2.35 -3.63
C PRO A 117 -0.41 1.41 -3.87
N LEU A 118 -0.50 0.19 -3.34
CA LEU A 118 0.32 -0.93 -3.78
C LEU A 118 -0.42 -1.71 -4.88
N MET A 119 0.34 -2.30 -5.79
CA MET A 119 -0.19 -3.17 -6.84
C MET A 119 0.43 -4.55 -6.70
N VAL A 120 -0.38 -5.55 -6.40
CA VAL A 120 0.06 -6.94 -6.24
C VAL A 120 -0.95 -7.88 -6.87
N ASP A 121 -0.51 -8.71 -7.79
CA ASP A 121 -1.32 -9.73 -8.47
C ASP A 121 -2.66 -9.19 -9.01
N GLY A 122 -2.65 -8.01 -9.65
CA GLY A 122 -3.83 -7.36 -10.20
C GLY A 122 -4.78 -6.75 -9.17
N VAL A 123 -4.33 -6.59 -7.91
CA VAL A 123 -5.08 -5.96 -6.83
C VAL A 123 -4.39 -4.70 -6.37
N LEU A 124 -5.13 -3.61 -6.28
CA LEU A 124 -4.68 -2.38 -5.64
C LEU A 124 -5.04 -2.41 -4.16
N TYR A 125 -4.04 -2.24 -3.30
CA TYR A 125 -4.21 -2.10 -1.86
C TYR A 125 -3.90 -0.67 -1.44
N LEU A 126 -4.78 -0.07 -0.68
CA LEU A 126 -4.58 1.29 -0.18
C LEU A 126 -5.28 1.50 1.16
N SER A 127 -4.89 2.55 1.85
CA SER A 127 -5.58 3.02 3.06
C SER A 127 -6.34 4.31 2.77
N THR A 128 -7.38 4.52 3.55
CA THR A 128 -8.20 5.74 3.50
C THR A 128 -7.80 6.73 4.59
N PRO A 129 -8.25 7.99 4.52
CA PRO A 129 -8.06 8.96 5.60
C PRO A 129 -8.53 8.48 6.98
N LEU A 130 -9.61 7.70 7.07
CA LEU A 130 -10.13 7.13 8.33
C LEU A 130 -9.43 5.82 8.74
N TYR A 131 -8.24 5.54 8.18
CA TYR A 131 -7.44 4.37 8.48
C TYR A 131 -8.06 3.03 8.07
N GLN A 132 -9.10 3.03 7.25
CA GLN A 132 -9.57 1.80 6.62
C GLN A 132 -8.56 1.32 5.60
N ALA A 133 -8.50 0.02 5.37
CA ALA A 133 -7.77 -0.55 4.24
C ALA A 133 -8.75 -1.14 3.22
N ALA A 134 -8.44 -1.00 1.94
CA ALA A 134 -9.26 -1.54 0.86
C ALA A 134 -8.41 -2.31 -0.15
N ALA A 135 -9.00 -3.36 -0.72
CA ALA A 135 -8.50 -4.05 -1.89
C ALA A 135 -9.47 -3.84 -3.06
N ILE A 136 -8.91 -3.46 -4.20
CA ILE A 136 -9.65 -3.07 -5.39
C ILE A 136 -9.11 -3.88 -6.56
N ASP A 137 -9.97 -4.41 -7.38
CA ASP A 137 -9.56 -4.99 -8.65
C ASP A 137 -8.99 -3.90 -9.55
N ALA A 138 -7.72 -4.04 -9.91
CA ALA A 138 -7.01 -3.00 -10.66
C ALA A 138 -7.56 -2.79 -12.07
N ARG A 139 -8.18 -3.81 -12.66
CA ARG A 139 -8.73 -3.76 -14.01
C ARG A 139 -10.12 -3.14 -14.06
N THR A 140 -10.96 -3.43 -13.05
CA THR A 140 -12.38 -3.04 -13.07
C THR A 140 -12.73 -1.89 -12.14
N GLY A 141 -11.88 -1.63 -11.11
CA GLY A 141 -12.16 -0.68 -10.05
C GLY A 141 -13.16 -1.21 -9.00
N GLU A 142 -13.56 -2.50 -9.08
CA GLU A 142 -14.46 -3.11 -8.12
C GLU A 142 -13.78 -3.34 -6.78
N THR A 143 -14.45 -3.00 -5.69
CA THR A 143 -13.96 -3.25 -4.34
C THR A 143 -14.08 -4.73 -4.02
N ARG A 144 -12.97 -5.39 -3.73
CA ARG A 144 -12.91 -6.79 -3.30
C ARG A 144 -13.24 -6.94 -1.83
N TRP A 145 -12.66 -6.07 -0.99
CA TRP A 145 -12.94 -5.98 0.43
C TRP A 145 -12.55 -4.60 0.99
N VAL A 146 -13.13 -4.27 2.12
CA VAL A 146 -12.73 -3.15 2.99
C VAL A 146 -12.63 -3.68 4.40
N HIS A 147 -11.56 -3.30 5.11
CA HIS A 147 -11.40 -3.54 6.54
C HIS A 147 -11.44 -2.21 7.27
N ASP A 148 -12.37 -2.08 8.21
CA ASP A 148 -12.53 -0.91 9.06
C ASP A 148 -12.03 -1.22 10.48
N PRO A 149 -10.89 -0.66 10.92
CA PRO A 149 -10.37 -0.84 12.27
C PRO A 149 -11.13 0.02 13.31
N LYS A 150 -12.09 0.83 12.88
CA LYS A 150 -12.92 1.73 13.71
C LYS A 150 -12.10 2.71 14.55
N THR A 151 -10.97 3.15 14.01
CA THR A 151 -10.05 4.10 14.67
C THR A 151 -10.76 5.39 15.14
N TYR A 152 -11.80 5.81 14.42
CA TYR A 152 -12.60 6.98 14.75
C TYR A 152 -13.38 6.84 16.07
N GLU A 153 -13.63 5.64 16.56
CA GLU A 153 -14.26 5.41 17.87
C GLU A 153 -13.35 5.83 19.04
N ALA A 154 -12.03 5.85 18.83
CA ALA A 154 -11.05 6.30 19.82
C ALA A 154 -10.92 7.85 19.91
N GLY A 155 -11.57 8.60 19.04
CA GLY A 155 -11.47 10.04 18.95
C GLY A 155 -10.56 10.54 17.83
N THR A 156 -10.24 11.83 17.84
CA THR A 156 -9.36 12.41 16.82
C THR A 156 -7.90 12.02 17.07
N PRO A 157 -7.20 11.39 16.14
CA PRO A 157 -5.79 11.06 16.30
C PRO A 157 -4.92 12.32 16.42
N ALA A 158 -3.94 12.27 17.30
CA ALA A 158 -2.88 13.28 17.37
C ALA A 158 -1.57 12.68 16.80
N PRO A 159 -0.72 13.47 16.14
CA PRO A 159 -0.77 14.89 15.81
C PRO A 159 -1.33 15.18 14.40
N ALA A 160 -1.65 14.18 13.59
CA ALA A 160 -2.09 14.34 12.20
C ALA A 160 -3.49 13.72 12.02
N PRO A 161 -4.55 14.46 12.28
CA PRO A 161 -5.90 13.93 12.22
C PRO A 161 -6.26 13.50 10.80
N TRP A 162 -6.82 12.28 10.70
CA TRP A 162 -7.47 11.77 9.50
C TRP A 162 -6.63 11.84 8.22
N THR A 163 -5.34 11.49 8.35
CA THR A 163 -4.43 11.39 7.23
C THR A 163 -3.64 10.10 7.31
N HIS A 164 -3.78 9.23 6.33
CA HIS A 164 -3.01 8.00 6.20
C HIS A 164 -2.32 7.93 4.83
N ARG A 165 -1.09 7.40 4.78
CA ARG A 165 -0.25 7.48 3.59
C ARG A 165 -0.12 6.20 2.81
N GLY A 166 -0.56 5.07 3.34
CA GLY A 166 -0.51 3.80 2.64
C GLY A 166 -0.46 2.59 3.57
N VAL A 167 -0.32 1.45 2.97
CA VAL A 167 -0.23 0.15 3.63
C VAL A 167 1.08 -0.53 3.23
N ALA A 168 1.49 -1.54 3.98
CA ALA A 168 2.59 -2.43 3.62
C ALA A 168 2.03 -3.80 3.21
N TYR A 169 2.63 -4.41 2.20
CA TYR A 169 2.38 -5.79 1.80
C TYR A 169 3.49 -6.69 2.35
N TRP A 170 3.09 -7.77 2.97
CA TRP A 170 3.99 -8.81 3.47
C TRP A 170 3.54 -10.17 2.96
N GLU A 171 4.49 -10.99 2.54
CA GLU A 171 4.23 -12.34 2.07
C GLU A 171 5.33 -13.29 2.57
N ASN A 172 4.92 -14.44 3.06
CA ASN A 172 5.83 -15.54 3.40
C ASN A 172 5.07 -16.88 3.37
N ALA A 173 5.70 -17.91 2.79
CA ALA A 173 5.21 -19.28 2.74
C ALA A 173 3.73 -19.41 2.30
N GLY A 174 3.32 -18.61 1.32
CA GLY A 174 1.96 -18.62 0.77
C GLY A 174 0.91 -17.87 1.61
N GLN A 175 1.32 -17.23 2.69
CA GLN A 175 0.50 -16.29 3.44
C GLN A 175 0.84 -14.87 3.02
N ALA A 176 -0.18 -14.08 2.71
CA ALA A 176 -0.01 -12.66 2.38
C ALA A 176 -0.87 -11.79 3.29
N ARG A 177 -0.32 -10.67 3.72
CA ARG A 177 -0.98 -9.73 4.65
C ARG A 177 -0.84 -8.30 4.18
N ILE A 178 -1.87 -7.52 4.47
CA ILE A 178 -1.81 -6.06 4.42
C ILE A 178 -1.66 -5.56 5.85
N VAL A 179 -0.65 -4.69 6.08
CA VAL A 179 -0.29 -4.20 7.40
C VAL A 179 -0.24 -2.68 7.39
N TRP A 180 -0.81 -2.02 8.41
CA TRP A 180 -0.74 -0.56 8.57
C TRP A 180 -0.90 -0.14 10.03
N GLY A 181 -0.36 1.04 10.34
CA GLY A 181 -0.56 1.68 11.64
C GLY A 181 -1.86 2.49 11.67
N THR A 182 -2.49 2.57 12.84
CA THR A 182 -3.71 3.36 13.04
C THR A 182 -3.47 4.53 13.99
N GLY A 183 -4.31 5.56 13.90
CA GLY A 183 -4.16 6.77 14.70
C GLY A 183 -4.47 6.61 16.17
N ASP A 184 -5.08 5.51 16.56
CA ASP A 184 -5.34 5.08 17.93
C ASP A 184 -4.23 4.20 18.55
N GLY A 185 -3.08 4.12 17.87
CA GLY A 185 -1.88 3.47 18.40
C GLY A 185 -1.78 1.96 18.15
N TYR A 186 -2.45 1.43 17.15
CA TYR A 186 -2.34 0.01 16.79
C TYR A 186 -1.60 -0.22 15.48
N LEU A 187 -0.95 -1.37 15.40
CA LEU A 187 -0.54 -1.97 14.13
C LEU A 187 -1.58 -3.06 13.78
N VAL A 188 -2.21 -2.91 12.63
CA VAL A 188 -3.26 -3.82 12.14
C VAL A 188 -2.72 -4.66 11.00
N ALA A 189 -3.07 -5.95 10.99
CA ALA A 189 -2.78 -6.86 9.90
C ALA A 189 -4.02 -7.66 9.50
N VAL A 190 -4.28 -7.73 8.20
CA VAL A 190 -5.35 -8.53 7.61
C VAL A 190 -4.80 -9.46 6.55
N ASP A 191 -5.48 -10.56 6.32
CA ASP A 191 -5.21 -11.42 5.17
C ASP A 191 -5.45 -10.63 3.87
N ALA A 192 -4.46 -10.63 2.98
CA ALA A 192 -4.49 -9.79 1.78
C ALA A 192 -5.62 -10.18 0.80
N LYS A 193 -6.03 -11.45 0.79
CA LYS A 193 -7.07 -11.94 -0.12
C LYS A 193 -8.48 -11.65 0.38
N THR A 194 -8.69 -11.73 1.69
CA THR A 194 -10.02 -11.70 2.29
C THR A 194 -10.33 -10.43 3.07
N GLY A 195 -9.32 -9.67 3.50
CA GLY A 195 -9.49 -8.50 4.38
C GLY A 195 -9.86 -8.86 5.83
N LEU A 196 -9.93 -10.16 6.17
CA LEU A 196 -10.19 -10.61 7.53
C LEU A 196 -8.96 -10.42 8.41
N PRO A 197 -9.11 -10.17 9.72
CA PRO A 197 -7.99 -10.06 10.64
C PRO A 197 -7.06 -11.27 10.56
N ALA A 198 -5.75 -11.05 10.50
CA ALA A 198 -4.74 -12.09 10.56
C ALA A 198 -4.66 -12.60 12.01
N ALA A 199 -5.40 -13.66 12.32
CA ALA A 199 -5.65 -14.10 13.70
C ALA A 199 -4.37 -14.39 14.51
N GLU A 200 -3.31 -14.84 13.84
CA GLU A 200 -2.00 -15.15 14.44
C GLU A 200 -1.09 -13.91 14.57
N PHE A 201 -1.54 -12.72 14.15
CA PHE A 201 -0.80 -11.46 14.29
C PHE A 201 -1.29 -10.72 15.53
N GLY A 202 -0.47 -10.66 16.58
CA GLY A 202 -0.81 -10.03 17.85
C GLY A 202 -2.08 -10.62 18.46
N ASN A 203 -3.00 -9.74 18.84
CA ASN A 203 -4.32 -10.13 19.32
C ASN A 203 -5.34 -10.03 18.18
N ASN A 204 -5.59 -11.12 17.49
CA ASN A 204 -6.55 -11.22 16.38
C ASN A 204 -6.36 -10.12 15.31
N GLY A 205 -5.14 -10.00 14.79
CA GLY A 205 -4.80 -9.04 13.73
C GLY A 205 -4.41 -7.66 14.24
N ARG A 206 -4.23 -7.44 15.55
CA ARG A 206 -3.85 -6.14 16.13
C ARG A 206 -2.72 -6.27 17.13
N VAL A 207 -1.77 -5.35 17.09
CA VAL A 207 -0.71 -5.15 18.08
C VAL A 207 -0.85 -3.75 18.65
N ASP A 208 -0.92 -3.63 19.97
CA ASP A 208 -0.90 -2.37 20.69
C ASP A 208 0.52 -1.81 20.68
N LEU A 209 0.67 -0.55 20.31
CA LEU A 209 1.95 0.16 20.23
C LEU A 209 2.08 1.26 21.30
N THR A 210 1.11 1.38 22.22
CA THR A 210 1.10 2.38 23.30
C THR A 210 1.67 1.88 24.61
#